data_4d14364a4a2fd066feafca6d22f6a4e0
#
_entry.id   4d14364a4a2fd066feafca6d22f6a4e0
#
_cell.length_a   1.000
_cell.length_b   1.000
_cell.length_c   1.000
_cell.angle_alpha   90.00
_cell.angle_beta   90.00
_cell.angle_gamma   90.00
#
_symmetry.space_group_name_H-M   'P 1'
#
loop_
_entity.id
_entity.type
_entity.pdbx_description
1 polymer ?
#
loop_
_entity_poly.entity_id
_entity_poly.type
_entity_poly.pdbx_seq_one_letter_code
_entity_poly.pdbx_strand_id
1 'polypeptide(L)'
;MEKEIEIIVPFYDLDPMHVVWHGNYVKYMERGRCALLADCSMTYENMEKHGYAFPVVTMRVKYVKPAMFGQKIIVRTVHVPDENFLIFKYEILDAATRSKLCVAETKQMAIDIKTHESCFQLPEPFLTTFGGTK
;
A
#
# COMPACT_ATOMS: atom_id res chain seq x y z
N MET A 1 -3.34 -3.73 -11.96
CA MET A 1 -3.79 -4.56 -10.82
C MET A 1 -4.39 -3.68 -9.74
N GLU A 2 -5.48 -4.14 -9.16
CA GLU A 2 -6.06 -3.42 -8.02
C GLU A 2 -6.76 -4.39 -7.09
N LYS A 3 -6.98 -3.95 -5.86
CA LYS A 3 -7.59 -4.76 -4.82
C LYS A 3 -8.36 -3.85 -3.87
N GLU A 4 -9.55 -4.28 -3.47
CA GLU A 4 -10.32 -3.61 -2.42
C GLU A 4 -10.43 -4.56 -1.23
N ILE A 5 -10.21 -4.03 -0.03
CA ILE A 5 -10.47 -4.76 1.21
C ILE A 5 -11.35 -3.90 2.10
N GLU A 6 -12.12 -4.56 2.97
CA GLU A 6 -12.95 -3.86 3.96
C GLU A 6 -12.28 -3.92 5.33
N ILE A 7 -12.39 -2.82 6.04
CA ILE A 7 -11.94 -2.73 7.43
C ILE A 7 -13.06 -2.09 8.23
N ILE A 8 -13.34 -2.64 9.41
CA ILE A 8 -14.21 -1.99 10.38
C ILE A 8 -13.28 -1.32 11.38
N VAL A 9 -13.41 0.01 11.52
CA VAL A 9 -12.51 0.81 12.36
C VAL A 9 -12.68 0.40 13.82
N PRO A 10 -11.62 -0.14 14.46
CA PRO A 10 -11.69 -0.53 15.87
C PRO A 10 -11.51 0.68 16.79
N PHE A 11 -12.04 0.59 18.02
CA PHE A 11 -11.96 1.72 18.95
C PHE A 11 -10.52 2.07 19.31
N TYR A 12 -9.61 1.09 19.31
CA TYR A 12 -8.23 1.33 19.73
C TYR A 12 -7.38 2.01 18.64
N ASP A 13 -7.95 2.27 17.48
CA ASP A 13 -7.27 3.05 16.44
C ASP A 13 -7.60 4.54 16.52
N LEU A 14 -8.46 4.95 17.49
CA LEU A 14 -8.88 6.35 17.63
C LEU A 14 -7.87 7.16 18.43
N ASP A 15 -7.84 8.45 18.15
CA ASP A 15 -7.06 9.41 18.92
C ASP A 15 -7.98 10.10 19.98
N PRO A 16 -7.45 11.03 20.79
CA PRO A 16 -8.28 11.73 21.79
C PRO A 16 -9.45 12.54 21.21
N MET A 17 -9.44 12.83 19.91
CA MET A 17 -10.54 13.53 19.26
C MET A 17 -11.63 12.58 18.76
N HIS A 18 -11.51 11.28 19.07
CA HIS A 18 -12.47 10.24 18.68
C HIS A 18 -12.54 9.98 17.18
N VAL A 19 -11.48 10.30 16.47
CA VAL A 19 -11.32 9.93 15.05
C VAL A 19 -10.10 9.06 14.91
N VAL A 20 -10.00 8.31 13.81
CA VAL A 20 -8.83 7.48 13.56
C VAL A 20 -7.57 8.34 13.61
N TRP A 21 -6.61 7.92 14.43
CA TRP A 21 -5.32 8.61 14.50
C TRP A 21 -4.67 8.58 13.12
N HIS A 22 -4.14 9.75 12.70
CA HIS A 22 -3.65 9.88 11.32
C HIS A 22 -2.59 8.85 10.93
N GLY A 23 -1.79 8.37 11.86
CA GLY A 23 -0.78 7.35 11.60
C GLY A 23 -1.37 5.97 11.28
N ASN A 24 -2.60 5.69 11.72
CA ASN A 24 -3.23 4.41 11.47
C ASN A 24 -3.63 4.21 10.01
N TYR A 25 -3.78 5.28 9.24
CA TYR A 25 -4.08 5.16 7.81
C TYR A 25 -2.96 4.44 7.07
N VAL A 26 -1.73 4.63 7.51
CA VAL A 26 -0.57 3.91 6.94
C VAL A 26 -0.73 2.41 7.15
N LYS A 27 -1.20 2.02 8.31
CA LYS A 27 -1.45 0.61 8.63
C LYS A 27 -2.54 0.02 7.70
N TYR A 28 -3.59 0.79 7.44
CA TYR A 28 -4.65 0.37 6.52
C TYR A 28 -4.12 0.22 5.09
N MET A 29 -3.28 1.15 4.67
CA MET A 29 -2.62 1.09 3.37
C MET A 29 -1.74 -0.16 3.25
N GLU A 30 -0.99 -0.49 4.31
CA GLU A 30 -0.17 -1.69 4.35
C GLU A 30 -1.03 -2.94 4.14
N ARG A 31 -2.18 -3.01 4.80
CA ARG A 31 -3.09 -4.14 4.65
C ARG A 31 -3.60 -4.26 3.21
N GLY A 32 -3.94 -3.13 2.60
CA GLY A 32 -4.39 -3.11 1.20
C GLY A 32 -3.31 -3.57 0.25
N ARG A 33 -2.10 -3.06 0.42
CA ARG A 33 -0.96 -3.43 -0.43
C ARG A 33 -0.63 -4.91 -0.28
N CYS A 34 -0.58 -5.42 0.94
CA CYS A 34 -0.31 -6.83 1.18
C CYS A 34 -1.34 -7.73 0.52
N ALA A 35 -2.62 -7.35 0.56
CA ALA A 35 -3.68 -8.12 -0.08
C ALA A 35 -3.49 -8.15 -1.60
N LEU A 36 -3.13 -7.04 -2.21
CA LEU A 36 -2.88 -7.00 -3.65
C LEU A 36 -1.66 -7.83 -4.02
N LEU A 37 -0.59 -7.71 -3.26
CA LEU A 37 0.63 -8.49 -3.51
C LEU A 37 0.39 -9.99 -3.36
N ALA A 38 -0.46 -10.38 -2.41
CA ALA A 38 -0.82 -11.79 -2.25
C ALA A 38 -1.56 -12.33 -3.48
N ASP A 39 -2.43 -11.51 -4.08
CA ASP A 39 -3.17 -11.91 -5.28
C ASP A 39 -2.26 -12.21 -6.47
N CYS A 40 -1.11 -11.55 -6.56
CA CYS A 40 -0.16 -11.80 -7.65
C CYS A 40 1.03 -12.66 -7.20
N SER A 41 0.93 -13.30 -6.03
CA SER A 41 1.95 -14.19 -5.48
C SER A 41 3.30 -13.51 -5.27
N MET A 42 3.29 -12.21 -5.02
CA MET A 42 4.50 -11.41 -4.76
C MET A 42 4.48 -10.85 -3.34
N THR A 43 4.22 -11.71 -2.35
CA THR A 43 4.30 -11.33 -0.94
C THR A 43 5.72 -10.93 -0.60
N TYR A 44 5.90 -10.20 0.50
CA TYR A 44 7.24 -9.82 0.96
C TYR A 44 8.11 -11.04 1.24
N GLU A 45 7.49 -12.14 1.68
CA GLU A 45 8.17 -13.41 1.88
C GLU A 45 8.69 -13.95 0.55
N ASN A 46 7.90 -13.89 -0.51
CA ASN A 46 8.32 -14.33 -1.84
C ASN A 46 9.38 -13.39 -2.42
N MET A 47 9.27 -12.09 -2.18
CA MET A 47 10.29 -11.14 -2.60
C MET A 47 11.65 -11.48 -1.96
N GLU A 48 11.63 -11.81 -0.68
CA GLU A 48 12.83 -12.22 0.03
C GLU A 48 13.44 -13.48 -0.58
N LYS A 49 12.61 -14.44 -0.97
CA LYS A 49 13.09 -15.66 -1.62
C LYS A 49 13.78 -15.39 -2.94
N HIS A 50 13.40 -14.30 -3.62
CA HIS A 50 14.08 -13.87 -4.83
C HIS A 50 15.33 -13.02 -4.55
N GLY A 51 15.61 -12.73 -3.28
CA GLY A 51 16.82 -12.04 -2.89
C GLY A 51 16.67 -10.53 -2.73
N TYR A 52 15.44 -10.02 -2.65
CA TYR A 52 15.20 -8.57 -2.61
C TYR A 52 14.27 -8.17 -1.48
N ALA A 53 14.50 -6.96 -0.97
CA ALA A 53 13.61 -6.27 -0.04
C ALA A 53 13.13 -4.99 -0.72
N PHE A 54 11.95 -4.51 -0.32
CA PHE A 54 11.32 -3.35 -0.96
C PHE A 54 10.89 -2.32 0.09
N PRO A 55 11.85 -1.59 0.68
CA PRO A 55 11.48 -0.54 1.63
C PRO A 55 10.73 0.59 0.92
N VAL A 56 9.84 1.24 1.67
CA VAL A 56 9.16 2.44 1.19
C VAL A 56 10.17 3.58 1.24
N VAL A 57 10.35 4.25 0.10
CA VAL A 57 11.30 5.38 0.01
C VAL A 57 10.59 6.72 -0.06
N THR A 58 9.35 6.76 -0.54
CA THR A 58 8.53 7.97 -0.45
C THR A 58 7.09 7.60 -0.16
N MET A 59 6.41 8.49 0.54
CA MET A 59 5.00 8.33 0.85
C MET A 59 4.36 9.71 0.89
N ARG A 60 3.18 9.82 0.27
CA ARG A 60 2.36 11.03 0.36
C ARG A 60 0.97 10.61 0.79
N VAL A 61 0.41 11.35 1.75
CA VAL A 61 -0.91 11.06 2.28
C VAL A 61 -1.68 12.37 2.36
N LYS A 62 -2.90 12.36 1.85
CA LYS A 62 -3.82 13.49 1.99
C LYS A 62 -5.05 13.01 2.75
N TYR A 63 -5.28 13.65 3.89
CA TYR A 63 -6.44 13.36 4.73
C TYR A 63 -7.59 14.25 4.28
N VAL A 64 -8.68 13.63 3.81
CA VAL A 64 -9.83 14.37 3.27
C VAL A 64 -10.91 14.50 4.32
N LYS A 65 -11.25 13.39 4.99
CA LYS A 65 -12.29 13.31 6.01
C LYS A 65 -11.88 12.28 7.04
N PRO A 66 -12.12 12.52 8.34
CA PRO A 66 -11.75 11.53 9.35
C PRO A 66 -12.63 10.29 9.27
N ALA A 67 -12.03 9.14 9.53
CA ALA A 67 -12.75 7.90 9.75
C ALA A 67 -13.10 7.80 11.24
N MET A 68 -14.24 7.17 11.55
CA MET A 68 -14.82 7.13 12.88
C MET A 68 -14.88 5.71 13.39
N PHE A 69 -15.05 5.56 14.72
CA PHE A 69 -15.22 4.26 15.34
C PHE A 69 -16.39 3.48 14.71
N GLY A 70 -16.15 2.21 14.41
CA GLY A 70 -17.17 1.33 13.87
C GLY A 70 -17.53 1.55 12.42
N GLN A 71 -16.94 2.56 11.78
CA GLN A 71 -17.18 2.83 10.37
C GLN A 71 -16.59 1.71 9.52
N LYS A 72 -17.36 1.24 8.55
CA LYS A 72 -16.86 0.30 7.58
C LYS A 72 -16.20 1.11 6.46
N ILE A 73 -14.93 0.85 6.24
CA ILE A 73 -14.16 1.56 5.21
C ILE A 73 -13.62 0.56 4.20
N ILE A 74 -13.36 1.06 2.99
CA ILE A 74 -12.75 0.27 1.92
C ILE A 74 -11.39 0.86 1.65
N VAL A 75 -10.38 0.00 1.61
CA VAL A 75 -9.05 0.38 1.14
C VAL A 75 -8.90 -0.14 -0.27
N ARG A 76 -8.87 0.77 -1.22
CA ARG A 76 -8.66 0.45 -2.62
C ARG A 76 -7.21 0.72 -2.97
N THR A 77 -6.48 -0.32 -3.34
CA THR A 77 -5.07 -0.27 -3.69
C THR A 77 -4.93 -0.52 -5.19
N VAL A 78 -4.20 0.35 -5.86
CA VAL A 78 -3.97 0.25 -7.31
C VAL A 78 -2.47 0.26 -7.55
N HIS A 79 -1.99 -0.73 -8.28
CA HIS A 79 -0.59 -0.75 -8.70
C HIS A 79 -0.42 0.14 -9.93
N VAL A 80 0.58 1.01 -9.89
CA VAL A 80 0.94 1.90 -11.00
C VAL A 80 2.20 1.34 -11.64
N PRO A 81 2.14 0.91 -12.92
CA PRO A 81 3.34 0.38 -13.58
C PRO A 81 4.48 1.39 -13.64
N ASP A 82 5.68 0.91 -13.39
CA ASP A 82 6.90 1.72 -13.42
C ASP A 82 8.10 0.78 -13.54
N GLU A 83 9.13 1.20 -14.27
CA GLU A 83 10.30 0.35 -14.46
C GLU A 83 11.30 0.42 -13.31
N ASN A 84 11.23 1.49 -12.52
CA ASN A 84 12.24 1.76 -11.50
C ASN A 84 11.76 1.48 -10.08
N PHE A 85 10.50 1.78 -9.80
CA PHE A 85 9.92 1.67 -8.47
C PHE A 85 8.68 0.80 -8.47
N LEU A 86 8.40 0.25 -7.30
CA LEU A 86 7.13 -0.40 -7.05
C LEU A 86 6.19 0.66 -6.48
N ILE A 87 5.21 1.08 -7.27
CA ILE A 87 4.35 2.23 -6.95
C ILE A 87 2.92 1.76 -6.73
N PHE A 88 2.33 2.20 -5.63
CA PHE A 88 0.92 1.95 -5.33
C PHE A 88 0.22 3.25 -4.99
N LYS A 89 -1.02 3.38 -5.46
CA LYS A 89 -1.92 4.44 -5.06
C LYS A 89 -3.04 3.85 -4.24
N TYR A 90 -3.51 4.61 -3.26
CA TYR A 90 -4.53 4.16 -2.32
C TYR A 90 -5.64 5.16 -2.22
N GLU A 91 -6.87 4.65 -2.13
CA GLU A 91 -8.03 5.43 -1.72
C GLU A 91 -8.66 4.71 -0.55
N ILE A 92 -8.87 5.44 0.54
CA ILE A 92 -9.63 4.91 1.67
C ILE A 92 -10.99 5.59 1.62
N LEU A 93 -12.03 4.77 1.49
CA LEU A 93 -13.38 5.23 1.19
C LEU A 93 -14.35 4.81 2.29
N ASP A 94 -15.39 5.61 2.50
CA ASP A 94 -16.53 5.14 3.27
C ASP A 94 -17.22 4.02 2.47
N ALA A 95 -17.50 2.89 3.11
CA ALA A 95 -18.03 1.73 2.39
C ALA A 95 -19.43 1.96 1.86
N ALA A 96 -20.24 2.75 2.58
CA ALA A 96 -21.63 2.96 2.18
C ALA A 96 -21.76 3.95 1.03
N THR A 97 -21.04 5.06 1.08
CA THR A 97 -21.17 6.16 0.12
C THR A 97 -20.06 6.20 -0.92
N ARG A 98 -18.96 5.50 -0.65
CA ARG A 98 -17.73 5.52 -1.44
C ARG A 98 -17.08 6.91 -1.50
N SER A 99 -17.44 7.79 -0.56
CA SER A 99 -16.77 9.09 -0.47
C SER A 99 -15.36 8.91 0.05
N LYS A 100 -14.44 9.74 -0.42
CA LYS A 100 -13.03 9.64 -0.07
C LYS A 100 -12.76 10.15 1.32
N LEU A 101 -12.07 9.35 2.12
CA LEU A 101 -11.61 9.73 3.45
C LEU A 101 -10.13 10.07 3.43
N CYS A 102 -9.35 9.37 2.58
CA CYS A 102 -7.91 9.55 2.50
C CYS A 102 -7.45 9.10 1.12
N VAL A 103 -6.45 9.79 0.56
CA VAL A 103 -5.79 9.35 -0.67
C VAL A 103 -4.30 9.38 -0.43
N ALA A 104 -3.58 8.42 -1.04
CA ALA A 104 -2.17 8.27 -0.73
C ALA A 104 -1.42 7.60 -1.88
N GLU A 105 -0.10 7.68 -1.81
CA GLU A 105 0.80 7.02 -2.75
C GLU A 105 2.05 6.58 -2.01
N THR A 106 2.53 5.38 -2.30
CA THR A 106 3.83 4.90 -1.82
C THR A 106 4.70 4.48 -2.98
N LYS A 107 6.01 4.70 -2.83
CA LYS A 107 7.02 4.17 -3.74
C LYS A 107 8.00 3.33 -2.96
N GLN A 108 8.30 2.16 -3.47
CA GLN A 108 9.27 1.24 -2.87
C GLN A 108 10.39 1.01 -3.87
N MET A 109 11.61 0.89 -3.35
CA MET A 109 12.79 0.64 -4.17
C MET A 109 13.30 -0.76 -3.84
N ALA A 110 13.72 -1.51 -4.87
CA ALA A 110 14.32 -2.82 -4.64
C ALA A 110 15.72 -2.67 -4.06
N ILE A 111 16.03 -3.47 -3.05
CA ILE A 111 17.36 -3.55 -2.45
C ILE A 111 17.80 -5.01 -2.48
N ASP A 112 19.01 -5.26 -2.98
CA ASP A 112 19.62 -6.57 -2.96
C ASP A 112 19.96 -6.91 -1.50
N ILE A 113 19.40 -8.01 -0.99
CA ILE A 113 19.58 -8.39 0.43
C ILE A 113 21.02 -8.73 0.75
N LYS A 114 21.74 -9.33 -0.21
CA LYS A 114 23.13 -9.75 0.01
C LYS A 114 24.11 -8.59 0.01
N THR A 115 23.98 -7.70 -0.97
CA THR A 115 24.93 -6.59 -1.14
C THR A 115 24.49 -5.31 -0.46
N HIS A 116 23.20 -5.22 -0.08
CA HIS A 116 22.57 -4.00 0.46
C HIS A 116 22.57 -2.85 -0.53
N GLU A 117 22.73 -3.13 -1.81
CA GLU A 117 22.71 -2.11 -2.84
C GLU A 117 21.31 -1.86 -3.36
N SER A 118 21.01 -0.58 -3.60
CA SER A 118 19.74 -0.18 -4.20
C SER A 118 19.75 -0.50 -5.70
N CYS A 119 18.62 -0.98 -6.20
CA CYS A 119 18.44 -1.26 -7.61
C CYS A 119 17.69 -0.09 -8.24
N PHE A 120 18.30 0.60 -9.19
CA PHE A 120 17.71 1.76 -9.85
C PHE A 120 16.69 1.37 -10.92
N GLN A 121 16.60 0.09 -11.21
CA GLN A 121 15.57 -0.50 -12.06
C GLN A 121 15.06 -1.74 -11.35
N LEU A 122 13.78 -2.04 -11.50
CA LEU A 122 13.21 -3.25 -10.90
C LEU A 122 13.93 -4.48 -11.47
N PRO A 123 14.46 -5.35 -10.62
CA PRO A 123 15.04 -6.61 -11.09
C PRO A 123 13.95 -7.60 -11.46
N GLU A 124 14.32 -8.63 -12.23
CA GLU A 124 13.39 -9.71 -12.51
C GLU A 124 13.23 -10.61 -11.28
N PRO A 125 12.05 -11.17 -11.01
CA PRO A 125 10.86 -11.16 -11.88
C PRO A 125 9.96 -9.92 -11.70
N PHE A 126 10.36 -8.96 -10.89
CA PHE A 126 9.53 -7.80 -10.53
C PHE A 126 9.31 -6.88 -11.74
N LEU A 127 10.31 -6.71 -12.57
CA LEU A 127 10.18 -5.89 -13.77
C LEU A 127 9.08 -6.44 -14.68
N THR A 128 9.03 -7.75 -14.85
CA THR A 128 8.00 -8.40 -15.67
C THR A 128 6.62 -8.18 -15.08
N THR A 129 6.48 -8.32 -13.78
CA THR A 129 5.19 -8.22 -13.10
C THR A 129 4.71 -6.79 -12.94
N PHE A 130 5.60 -5.87 -12.60
CA PHE A 130 5.25 -4.52 -12.16
C PHE A 130 5.79 -3.41 -13.06
N GLY A 131 6.68 -3.73 -14.00
CA GLY A 131 7.40 -2.72 -14.76
C GLY A 131 6.58 -1.98 -15.81
N GLY A 132 5.35 -2.37 -15.98
CA GLY A 132 4.53 -1.81 -17.00
C GLY A 132 4.81 -2.47 -18.33
N THR A 133 3.79 -2.67 -19.06
CA THR A 133 3.91 -3.25 -20.37
C THR A 133 3.44 -2.27 -21.41
N LYS A 134 3.92 -2.47 -22.52
CA LYS A 134 3.45 -1.69 -23.65
C LYS A 134 2.22 -2.29 -24.19
#